data_881b321990014424e460667f00445b88
#
_entry.id   881b321990014424e460667f00445b88
#
_cell.length_a   1.000
_cell.length_b   1.000
_cell.length_c   1.000
_cell.angle_alpha   90.00
_cell.angle_beta   90.00
_cell.angle_gamma   90.00
#
_symmetry.space_group_name_H-M   'P 1'
#
loop_
_entity.id
_entity.type
_entity.pdbx_description
1 polymer ?
#
loop_
_entity_poly.entity_id
_entity_poly.type
_entity_poly.pdbx_seq_one_letter_code
_entity_poly.pdbx_strand_id
1 'polypeptide(L)'
;MRNSILAMCMALAFVTGPLGAATPKPDVGPGRIAWFDISTTALPRSKEFYGKLFDWQFTPVQGTDLAAEIVAGGTAIGTLRVAEGKIGTFNGVVYVQVTDIQASCQKATQLGGTVVPGFPFNLDDGRGAIALIVDPAGHPIGMYSRTPLPPAATPIP
;
A
#
# COMPACT_ATOMS: atom_id res chain seq x y z
N MET A 1 -16.05 53.72 39.82
CA MET A 1 -15.68 53.32 38.46
C MET A 1 -15.03 51.95 38.60
N ARG A 2 -15.78 50.88 38.28
CA ARG A 2 -15.29 49.48 38.41
C ARG A 2 -15.12 48.92 36.99
N ASN A 3 -13.87 48.73 36.56
CA ASN A 3 -13.54 48.10 35.27
C ASN A 3 -13.56 46.57 35.46
N SER A 4 -14.53 45.92 34.87
CA SER A 4 -14.56 44.45 34.72
C SER A 4 -13.80 44.06 33.48
N ILE A 5 -12.66 43.37 33.63
CA ILE A 5 -11.92 42.75 32.57
C ILE A 5 -12.50 41.35 32.38
N LEU A 6 -13.18 41.16 31.24
CA LEU A 6 -13.73 39.87 30.79
C LEU A 6 -12.60 39.04 30.19
N ALA A 7 -12.12 38.03 30.92
CA ALA A 7 -11.13 37.07 30.41
C ALA A 7 -11.85 36.07 29.53
N MET A 8 -11.60 36.13 28.21
CA MET A 8 -12.09 35.17 27.23
C MET A 8 -11.14 33.95 27.20
N CYS A 9 -11.50 32.88 27.91
CA CYS A 9 -10.81 31.60 27.82
C CYS A 9 -11.11 30.95 26.46
N MET A 10 -10.14 30.99 25.56
CA MET A 10 -10.17 30.24 24.28
C MET A 10 -9.83 28.78 24.59
N ALA A 11 -10.84 27.91 24.65
CA ALA A 11 -10.64 26.48 24.80
C ALA A 11 -10.12 25.92 23.44
N LEU A 12 -8.82 25.57 23.39
CA LEU A 12 -8.27 24.75 22.31
C LEU A 12 -8.84 23.33 22.46
N ALA A 13 -9.81 22.98 21.64
CA ALA A 13 -10.23 21.61 21.49
C ALA A 13 -9.13 20.84 20.73
N PHE A 14 -8.35 20.04 21.43
CA PHE A 14 -7.52 19.02 20.82
C PHE A 14 -8.43 17.95 20.23
N VAL A 15 -8.59 17.95 18.92
CA VAL A 15 -9.20 16.83 18.19
C VAL A 15 -8.17 15.70 18.19
N THR A 16 -8.26 14.81 19.19
CA THR A 16 -7.56 13.53 19.16
C THR A 16 -8.32 12.60 18.21
N GLY A 17 -7.99 12.64 16.93
CA GLY A 17 -8.42 11.62 15.99
C GLY A 17 -7.78 10.27 16.36
N PRO A 18 -8.43 9.11 16.10
CA PRO A 18 -7.85 7.82 16.42
C PRO A 18 -6.56 7.63 15.64
N LEU A 19 -5.46 7.39 16.36
CA LEU A 19 -4.18 6.99 15.77
C LEU A 19 -4.36 5.59 15.12
N GLY A 20 -4.20 5.52 13.81
CA GLY A 20 -3.60 4.36 13.21
C GLY A 20 -4.50 3.26 12.68
N ALA A 21 -5.70 3.51 12.19
CA ALA A 21 -6.34 2.56 11.26
C ALA A 21 -5.66 2.68 9.89
N ALA A 22 -5.01 1.60 9.42
CA ALA A 22 -4.46 1.56 8.06
C ALA A 22 -5.57 1.86 7.05
N THR A 23 -5.31 2.78 6.13
CA THR A 23 -6.29 3.15 5.09
C THR A 23 -6.62 1.92 4.24
N PRO A 24 -7.89 1.52 4.09
CA PRO A 24 -8.24 0.40 3.24
C PRO A 24 -7.76 0.65 1.81
N LYS A 25 -7.21 -0.39 1.16
CA LYS A 25 -6.88 -0.31 -0.27
C LYS A 25 -8.17 -0.15 -1.08
N PRO A 26 -8.16 0.66 -2.15
CA PRO A 26 -9.36 0.93 -2.92
C PRO A 26 -9.92 -0.35 -3.57
N ASP A 27 -11.25 -0.46 -3.63
CA ASP A 27 -11.93 -1.45 -4.44
C ASP A 27 -12.17 -0.87 -5.83
N VAL A 28 -11.28 -1.21 -6.74
CA VAL A 28 -11.37 -0.72 -8.13
C VAL A 28 -12.03 -1.75 -9.06
N GLY A 29 -12.29 -2.95 -8.57
CA GLY A 29 -12.84 -4.06 -9.32
C GLY A 29 -11.77 -4.90 -10.05
N PRO A 30 -12.11 -6.17 -10.40
CA PRO A 30 -11.19 -7.09 -11.07
C PRO A 30 -10.65 -6.55 -12.39
N GLY A 31 -9.37 -6.84 -12.70
CA GLY A 31 -8.69 -6.43 -13.91
C GLY A 31 -8.21 -4.98 -13.93
N ARG A 32 -8.49 -4.18 -12.90
CA ARG A 32 -8.05 -2.79 -12.79
C ARG A 32 -6.84 -2.65 -11.88
N ILE A 33 -6.05 -1.59 -12.10
CA ILE A 33 -4.91 -1.25 -11.25
C ILE A 33 -5.44 -0.75 -9.91
N ALA A 34 -5.09 -1.44 -8.82
CA ALA A 34 -5.50 -1.09 -7.47
C ALA A 34 -4.42 -0.33 -6.69
N TRP A 35 -3.13 -0.56 -7.02
CA TRP A 35 -2.02 -0.07 -6.24
C TRP A 35 -0.75 0.01 -7.06
N PHE A 36 0.19 0.87 -6.67
CA PHE A 36 1.54 0.87 -7.21
C PHE A 36 2.57 1.14 -6.12
N ASP A 37 3.77 0.63 -6.34
CA ASP A 37 4.93 0.92 -5.51
C ASP A 37 5.94 1.75 -6.28
N ILE A 38 6.52 2.74 -5.61
CA ILE A 38 7.69 3.48 -6.07
C ILE A 38 8.83 3.17 -5.12
N SER A 39 9.98 2.74 -5.66
CA SER A 39 11.20 2.55 -4.88
C SER A 39 12.08 3.79 -4.97
N THR A 40 12.69 4.19 -3.85
CA THR A 40 13.59 5.34 -3.77
C THR A 40 14.76 5.04 -2.84
N THR A 41 15.90 5.69 -3.07
CA THR A 41 17.05 5.69 -2.13
C THR A 41 17.00 6.87 -1.17
N ALA A 42 16.04 7.80 -1.34
CA ALA A 42 15.98 9.04 -0.57
C ALA A 42 14.52 9.41 -0.24
N LEU A 43 13.89 8.62 0.65
CA LEU A 43 12.47 8.75 0.99
C LEU A 43 12.02 10.18 1.31
N PRO A 44 12.73 10.98 2.16
CA PRO A 44 12.31 12.35 2.45
C PRO A 44 12.28 13.26 1.22
N ARG A 45 13.30 13.17 0.36
CA ARG A 45 13.39 13.97 -0.87
C ARG A 45 12.31 13.58 -1.89
N SER A 46 12.03 12.30 -2.01
CA SER A 46 10.97 11.80 -2.90
C SER A 46 9.59 12.23 -2.42
N LYS A 47 9.31 12.20 -1.11
CA LYS A 47 8.08 12.75 -0.54
C LYS A 47 7.92 14.24 -0.87
N GLU A 48 8.98 15.04 -0.68
CA GLU A 48 8.95 16.47 -0.99
C GLU A 48 8.68 16.70 -2.49
N PHE A 49 9.37 15.96 -3.34
CA PHE A 49 9.24 16.07 -4.80
C PHE A 49 7.82 15.75 -5.27
N TYR A 50 7.31 14.56 -4.94
CA TYR A 50 5.97 14.14 -5.36
C TYR A 50 4.86 14.93 -4.69
N GLY A 51 5.05 15.34 -3.43
CA GLY A 51 4.10 16.20 -2.74
C GLY A 51 3.92 17.54 -3.43
N LYS A 52 5.04 18.19 -3.84
CA LYS A 52 5.00 19.46 -4.57
C LYS A 52 4.51 19.33 -6.01
N LEU A 53 4.81 18.19 -6.66
CA LEU A 53 4.49 17.99 -8.08
C LEU A 53 3.04 17.58 -8.30
N PHE A 54 2.52 16.67 -7.43
CA PHE A 54 1.22 16.01 -7.61
C PHE A 54 0.22 16.30 -6.49
N ASP A 55 0.58 17.12 -5.51
CA ASP A 55 -0.18 17.36 -4.30
C ASP A 55 -0.47 16.07 -3.51
N TRP A 56 0.43 15.08 -3.60
CA TRP A 56 0.30 13.84 -2.87
C TRP A 56 0.68 14.04 -1.41
N GLN A 57 -0.10 13.42 -0.54
CA GLN A 57 0.19 13.32 0.88
C GLN A 57 0.82 11.96 1.19
N PHE A 58 1.55 11.88 2.30
CA PHE A 58 2.27 10.67 2.69
C PHE A 58 1.96 10.33 4.15
N THR A 59 1.37 9.15 4.37
CA THR A 59 1.13 8.62 5.72
C THR A 59 2.15 7.55 6.07
N PRO A 60 2.66 7.52 7.32
CA PRO A 60 3.59 6.48 7.73
C PRO A 60 2.97 5.08 7.61
N VAL A 61 3.75 4.12 7.15
CA VAL A 61 3.39 2.70 7.24
C VAL A 61 3.72 2.23 8.66
N GLN A 62 2.75 1.57 9.32
CA GLN A 62 2.95 1.09 10.67
C GLN A 62 4.11 0.07 10.74
N GLY A 63 4.97 0.22 11.73
CA GLY A 63 6.09 -0.70 11.99
C GLY A 63 7.34 -0.45 11.16
N THR A 64 7.40 0.60 10.32
CA THR A 64 8.60 0.91 9.53
C THR A 64 8.74 2.38 9.19
N ASP A 65 9.99 2.89 9.26
CA ASP A 65 10.36 4.21 8.74
C ASP A 65 10.84 4.17 7.29
N LEU A 66 10.86 2.99 6.68
CA LEU A 66 11.37 2.75 5.33
C LEU A 66 10.29 2.85 4.24
N ALA A 67 9.05 3.14 4.62
CA ALA A 67 7.95 3.26 3.68
C ALA A 67 6.93 4.31 4.11
N ALA A 68 6.17 4.82 3.13
CA ALA A 68 5.01 5.66 3.36
C ALA A 68 3.92 5.33 2.35
N GLU A 69 2.66 5.31 2.77
CA GLU A 69 1.53 5.25 1.83
C GLU A 69 1.41 6.57 1.08
N ILE A 70 1.13 6.48 -0.20
CA ILE A 70 0.84 7.63 -1.07
C ILE A 70 -0.66 7.85 -1.05
N VAL A 71 -1.09 9.05 -0.65
CA VAL A 71 -2.50 9.45 -0.57
C VAL A 71 -2.79 10.55 -1.57
N ALA A 72 -3.75 10.34 -2.46
CA ALA A 72 -4.23 11.31 -3.42
C ALA A 72 -5.74 11.53 -3.22
N GLY A 73 -6.16 12.78 -3.06
CA GLY A 73 -7.58 13.10 -2.85
C GLY A 73 -8.21 12.38 -1.65
N GLY A 74 -7.43 12.13 -0.59
CA GLY A 74 -7.89 11.41 0.61
C GLY A 74 -7.92 9.89 0.49
N THR A 75 -7.49 9.32 -0.66
CA THR A 75 -7.46 7.87 -0.89
C THR A 75 -6.02 7.38 -1.01
N ALA A 76 -5.68 6.31 -0.30
CA ALA A 76 -4.39 5.64 -0.46
C ALA A 76 -4.34 4.91 -1.81
N ILE A 77 -3.33 5.21 -2.62
CA ILE A 77 -3.20 4.72 -4.00
C ILE A 77 -1.91 3.95 -4.27
N GLY A 78 -0.94 4.02 -3.36
CA GLY A 78 0.36 3.40 -3.58
C GLY A 78 1.25 3.45 -2.36
N THR A 79 2.47 2.94 -2.51
CA THR A 79 3.54 2.99 -1.50
C THR A 79 4.80 3.59 -2.09
N LEU A 80 5.41 4.50 -1.36
CA LEU A 80 6.77 4.96 -1.59
C LEU A 80 7.67 4.28 -0.55
N ARG A 81 8.66 3.50 -0.99
CA ARG A 81 9.52 2.71 -0.10
C ARG A 81 11.00 2.90 -0.40
N VAL A 82 11.83 2.74 0.62
CA VAL A 82 13.29 2.69 0.44
C VAL A 82 13.65 1.39 -0.27
N ALA A 83 14.42 1.50 -1.36
CA ALA A 83 14.97 0.36 -2.05
C ALA A 83 16.25 -0.11 -1.35
N GLU A 84 16.39 -1.42 -1.23
CA GLU A 84 17.67 -2.03 -0.89
C GLU A 84 18.52 -2.15 -2.16
N GLY A 85 19.74 -1.62 -2.10
CA GLY A 85 20.69 -1.73 -3.20
C GLY A 85 20.53 -0.71 -4.31
N LYS A 86 20.87 -1.11 -5.55
CA LYS A 86 20.92 -0.24 -6.72
C LYS A 86 19.54 -0.13 -7.37
N ILE A 87 19.03 1.09 -7.50
CA ILE A 87 17.80 1.34 -8.23
C ILE A 87 18.04 1.14 -9.73
N GLY A 88 17.27 0.25 -10.35
CA GLY A 88 17.27 0.03 -11.81
C GLY A 88 16.49 1.09 -12.58
N THR A 89 16.31 0.90 -13.87
CA THR A 89 15.55 1.82 -14.74
C THR A 89 14.05 1.81 -14.47
N PHE A 90 13.51 0.70 -13.94
CA PHE A 90 12.12 0.58 -13.51
C PHE A 90 12.08 0.15 -12.04
N ASN A 91 11.61 1.03 -11.19
CA ASN A 91 11.67 0.88 -9.74
C ASN A 91 10.27 0.95 -9.12
N GLY A 92 9.44 0.02 -9.52
CA GLY A 92 8.10 -0.08 -8.96
C GLY A 92 7.35 -1.28 -9.50
N VAL A 93 6.27 -1.64 -8.82
CA VAL A 93 5.34 -2.71 -9.19
C VAL A 93 3.93 -2.14 -9.22
N VAL A 94 3.19 -2.48 -10.27
CA VAL A 94 1.77 -2.19 -10.40
C VAL A 94 0.99 -3.44 -9.97
N TYR A 95 -0.02 -3.27 -9.13
CA TYR A 95 -0.87 -4.37 -8.67
C TYR A 95 -2.25 -4.30 -9.33
N VAL A 96 -2.60 -5.35 -10.05
CA VAL A 96 -3.92 -5.54 -10.65
C VAL A 96 -4.83 -6.24 -9.64
N GLN A 97 -6.03 -5.71 -9.44
CA GLN A 97 -7.01 -6.36 -8.56
C GLN A 97 -7.55 -7.63 -9.23
N VAL A 98 -7.62 -8.72 -8.45
CA VAL A 98 -8.19 -9.99 -8.86
C VAL A 98 -9.22 -10.46 -7.85
N THR A 99 -10.16 -11.29 -8.26
CA THR A 99 -11.20 -11.83 -7.38
C THR A 99 -10.63 -12.90 -6.45
N ASP A 100 -9.82 -13.81 -7.00
CA ASP A 100 -9.20 -14.93 -6.30
C ASP A 100 -7.71 -14.98 -6.64
N ILE A 101 -6.88 -14.78 -5.61
CA ILE A 101 -5.42 -14.71 -5.79
C ILE A 101 -4.81 -16.07 -6.13
N GLN A 102 -5.33 -17.16 -5.54
CA GLN A 102 -4.81 -18.52 -5.79
C GLN A 102 -5.14 -18.98 -7.21
N ALA A 103 -6.41 -18.83 -7.61
CA ALA A 103 -6.84 -19.14 -8.97
C ALA A 103 -6.09 -18.30 -10.01
N SER A 104 -5.85 -17.03 -9.72
CA SER A 104 -5.07 -16.15 -10.60
C SER A 104 -3.61 -16.56 -10.72
N CYS A 105 -2.96 -16.98 -9.63
CA CYS A 105 -1.61 -17.54 -9.65
C CYS A 105 -1.54 -18.82 -10.49
N GLN A 106 -2.48 -19.74 -10.31
CA GLN A 106 -2.58 -20.98 -11.10
C GLN A 106 -2.74 -20.67 -12.59
N LYS A 107 -3.65 -19.75 -12.92
CA LYS A 107 -3.87 -19.31 -14.30
C LYS A 107 -2.63 -18.66 -14.90
N ALA A 108 -1.92 -17.81 -14.17
CA ALA A 108 -0.67 -17.20 -14.62
C ALA A 108 0.37 -18.27 -14.99
N THR A 109 0.52 -19.30 -14.15
CA THR A 109 1.42 -20.43 -14.43
C THR A 109 1.00 -21.22 -15.68
N GLN A 110 -0.31 -21.50 -15.84
CA GLN A 110 -0.84 -22.17 -17.03
C GLN A 110 -0.60 -21.38 -18.32
N LEU A 111 -0.52 -20.06 -18.23
CA LEU A 111 -0.25 -19.16 -19.34
C LEU A 111 1.26 -18.92 -19.58
N GLY A 112 2.14 -19.66 -18.90
CA GLY A 112 3.58 -19.58 -19.07
C GLY A 112 4.29 -18.54 -18.21
N GLY A 113 3.58 -17.88 -17.28
CA GLY A 113 4.16 -17.02 -16.28
C GLY A 113 4.70 -17.81 -15.08
N THR A 114 5.41 -17.12 -14.20
CA THR A 114 5.98 -17.71 -12.97
C THR A 114 5.53 -16.92 -11.76
N VAL A 115 5.07 -17.61 -10.71
CA VAL A 115 4.82 -17.00 -9.41
C VAL A 115 6.15 -16.86 -8.66
N VAL A 116 6.45 -15.66 -8.17
CA VAL A 116 7.69 -15.40 -7.42
C VAL A 116 7.68 -16.19 -6.10
N PRO A 117 8.78 -16.83 -5.70
CA PRO A 117 8.86 -17.57 -4.44
C PRO A 117 8.43 -16.72 -3.23
N GLY A 118 7.69 -17.33 -2.30
CA GLY A 118 7.12 -16.66 -1.14
C GLY A 118 5.75 -16.01 -1.37
N PHE A 119 5.25 -15.99 -2.60
CA PHE A 119 3.90 -15.53 -2.94
C PHE A 119 2.97 -16.70 -3.29
N PRO A 120 1.63 -16.53 -3.15
CA PRO A 120 0.93 -15.40 -2.54
C PRO A 120 1.00 -15.39 -1.01
N PHE A 121 0.78 -14.23 -0.38
CA PHE A 121 0.64 -14.13 1.08
C PHE A 121 -0.41 -13.09 1.48
N ASN A 122 -0.95 -13.23 2.70
CA ASN A 122 -1.91 -12.29 3.27
C ASN A 122 -1.21 -11.01 3.71
N LEU A 123 -1.86 -9.88 3.47
CA LEU A 123 -1.51 -8.60 4.09
C LEU A 123 -1.95 -8.61 5.56
N ASP A 124 -1.23 -7.85 6.38
CA ASP A 124 -1.59 -7.65 7.78
C ASP A 124 -3.00 -7.07 7.92
N ASP A 125 -3.62 -7.32 9.06
CA ASP A 125 -4.95 -6.81 9.43
C ASP A 125 -6.08 -7.23 8.49
N GLY A 126 -5.94 -8.35 7.79
CA GLY A 126 -7.01 -8.88 6.93
C GLY A 126 -7.30 -8.05 5.68
N ARG A 127 -6.37 -7.17 5.28
CA ARG A 127 -6.51 -6.29 4.10
C ARG A 127 -6.48 -7.01 2.75
N GLY A 128 -6.53 -8.32 2.75
CA GLY A 128 -6.51 -9.17 1.56
C GLY A 128 -5.17 -9.86 1.35
N ALA A 129 -4.90 -10.27 0.13
CA ALA A 129 -3.69 -11.00 -0.25
C ALA A 129 -3.03 -10.38 -1.47
N ILE A 130 -1.71 -10.56 -1.58
CA ILE A 130 -0.93 -10.13 -2.75
C ILE A 130 -0.12 -11.29 -3.33
N ALA A 131 0.18 -11.18 -4.60
CA ALA A 131 1.14 -12.02 -5.32
C ALA A 131 2.01 -11.18 -6.23
N LEU A 132 3.23 -11.66 -6.47
CA LEU A 132 4.08 -11.20 -7.58
C LEU A 132 4.21 -12.33 -8.57
N ILE A 133 4.02 -12.02 -9.84
CA ILE A 133 4.25 -12.92 -10.96
C ILE A 133 5.22 -12.28 -11.95
N VAL A 134 5.88 -13.11 -12.72
CA VAL A 134 6.70 -12.71 -13.86
C VAL A 134 6.02 -13.24 -15.10
N ASP A 135 5.79 -12.39 -16.10
CA ASP A 135 5.20 -12.78 -17.36
C ASP A 135 6.17 -13.63 -18.21
N PRO A 136 5.72 -14.26 -19.33
CA PRO A 136 6.60 -15.07 -20.17
C PRO A 136 7.78 -14.30 -20.78
N ALA A 137 7.74 -12.97 -20.82
CA ALA A 137 8.83 -12.12 -21.31
C ALA A 137 9.80 -11.66 -20.19
N GLY A 138 9.53 -12.05 -18.94
CA GLY A 138 10.36 -11.69 -17.78
C GLY A 138 9.95 -10.41 -17.07
N HIS A 139 8.75 -9.87 -17.33
CA HIS A 139 8.30 -8.62 -16.70
C HIS A 139 7.52 -8.89 -15.40
N PRO A 140 7.91 -8.26 -14.28
CA PRO A 140 7.20 -8.44 -13.01
C PRO A 140 5.91 -7.62 -12.96
N ILE A 141 4.84 -8.24 -12.46
CA ILE A 141 3.57 -7.57 -12.17
C ILE A 141 2.97 -8.12 -10.87
N GLY A 142 2.32 -7.26 -10.11
CA GLY A 142 1.62 -7.61 -8.90
C GLY A 142 0.16 -7.97 -9.13
N MET A 143 -0.37 -8.83 -8.30
CA MET A 143 -1.80 -9.09 -8.16
C MET A 143 -2.23 -8.80 -6.72
N TYR A 144 -3.43 -8.28 -6.55
CA TYR A 144 -4.05 -7.97 -5.26
C TYR A 144 -5.47 -8.54 -5.21
N SER A 145 -5.79 -9.28 -4.16
CA SER A 145 -7.15 -9.70 -3.85
C SER A 145 -7.60 -9.08 -2.53
N ARG A 146 -8.81 -8.57 -2.47
CA ARG A 146 -9.44 -8.12 -1.21
C ARG A 146 -9.75 -9.28 -0.28
N THR A 147 -9.97 -10.46 -0.84
CA THR A 147 -10.20 -11.69 -0.08
C THR A 147 -8.86 -12.24 0.38
N PRO A 148 -8.64 -12.41 1.69
CA PRO A 148 -7.45 -13.08 2.20
C PRO A 148 -7.38 -14.54 1.74
N LEU A 149 -6.18 -15.10 1.73
CA LEU A 149 -5.98 -16.53 1.60
C LEU A 149 -6.62 -17.26 2.79
N PRO A 150 -7.20 -18.43 2.58
CA PRO A 150 -7.66 -19.27 3.68
C PRO A 150 -6.48 -19.63 4.60
N PRO A 151 -6.74 -19.88 5.89
CA PRO A 151 -5.72 -20.42 6.79
C PRO A 151 -5.08 -21.67 6.19
N ALA A 152 -3.77 -21.83 6.38
CA ALA A 152 -3.11 -23.07 5.99
C ALA A 152 -3.83 -24.25 6.69
N ALA A 153 -4.16 -25.31 5.92
CA ALA A 153 -4.75 -26.50 6.50
C ALA A 153 -3.82 -27.03 7.60
N THR A 154 -4.33 -27.10 8.83
CA THR A 154 -3.60 -27.72 9.93
C THR A 154 -3.34 -29.17 9.55
N PRO A 155 -2.10 -29.68 9.58
CA PRO A 155 -1.85 -31.10 9.36
C PRO A 155 -2.69 -31.89 10.36
N ILE A 156 -3.51 -32.79 9.85
CA ILE A 156 -4.24 -33.75 10.70
C ILE A 156 -3.18 -34.68 11.31
N PRO A 157 -3.14 -34.80 12.65
CA PRO A 157 -2.16 -35.63 13.35
C PRO A 157 -2.28 -37.13 13.01
#